data_3eb55a5fd1434d578c41700d75e96cd0
#
_entry.id   3eb55a5fd1434d578c41700d75e96cd0
#
_cell.length_a   1.000
_cell.length_b   1.000
_cell.length_c   1.000
_cell.angle_alpha   90.00
_cell.angle_beta   90.00
_cell.angle_gamma   90.00
#
_symmetry.space_group_name_H-M   'P 1'
#
loop_
_entity.id
_entity.type
_entity.pdbx_description
1 polymer ?
#
loop_
_entity_poly.entity_id
_entity_poly.type
_entity_poly.pdbx_seq_one_letter_code
_entity_poly.pdbx_strand_id
1 'polypeptide(L)'
;MKSLIYFLLIFAIVIPSCTPPKNRFDEIPAEFLLSKSDSLLKAFPQNSELINSIIEARLTIAHNNGDLLHYFEVLKLEPNNQIAKYYIFMDEGKKHHEKEFKNGQWEAIQSFSKASAMIDTLGEPHYWIGKSYEKKDAMDFELALEAYDKSLELYLPKKLRNKVLVRREALLKRKYIYEDFWK
;
A
#
# COMPACT_ATOMS: atom_id res chain seq x y z
N MET A 1 2.43 -67.87 31.99
CA MET A 1 1.64 -66.72 31.54
C MET A 1 2.61 -65.57 31.27
N LYS A 2 2.84 -65.27 29.98
CA LYS A 2 3.88 -64.32 29.54
C LYS A 2 3.24 -62.92 29.42
N SER A 3 3.71 -62.00 30.25
CA SER A 3 3.30 -60.59 30.22
C SER A 3 4.06 -59.88 29.11
N LEU A 4 3.34 -59.40 28.12
CA LEU A 4 3.86 -58.70 26.95
C LEU A 4 3.92 -57.21 27.28
N ILE A 5 5.12 -56.68 27.58
CA ILE A 5 5.39 -55.27 27.82
C ILE A 5 5.47 -54.60 26.43
N TYR A 6 4.43 -53.82 26.10
CA TYR A 6 4.47 -52.92 24.91
C TYR A 6 5.33 -51.70 25.26
N PHE A 7 6.50 -51.64 24.64
CA PHE A 7 7.36 -50.43 24.64
C PHE A 7 6.78 -49.49 23.59
N LEU A 8 6.01 -48.51 24.04
CA LEU A 8 5.57 -47.40 23.19
C LEU A 8 6.76 -46.43 23.02
N LEU A 9 7.49 -46.58 21.92
CA LEU A 9 8.45 -45.62 21.42
C LEU A 9 7.71 -44.36 20.93
N ILE A 10 7.58 -43.35 21.78
CA ILE A 10 7.13 -42.02 21.38
C ILE A 10 8.28 -41.39 20.58
N PHE A 11 8.21 -41.50 19.25
CA PHE A 11 9.08 -40.73 18.34
C PHE A 11 8.63 -39.26 18.43
N ALA A 12 9.27 -38.50 19.31
CA ALA A 12 9.17 -37.04 19.31
C ALA A 12 9.76 -36.51 17.99
N ILE A 13 8.91 -36.26 17.02
CA ILE A 13 9.27 -35.53 15.81
C ILE A 13 9.60 -34.10 16.25
N VAL A 14 10.88 -33.84 16.50
CA VAL A 14 11.40 -32.49 16.62
C VAL A 14 11.30 -31.88 15.22
N ILE A 15 10.18 -31.17 14.96
CA ILE A 15 10.06 -30.31 13.78
C ILE A 15 11.08 -29.21 13.99
N PRO A 16 12.16 -29.13 13.20
CA PRO A 16 13.04 -27.97 13.29
C PRO A 16 12.17 -26.75 12.95
N SER A 17 11.92 -25.92 13.93
CA SER A 17 11.36 -24.59 13.74
C SER A 17 12.31 -23.86 12.78
N CYS A 18 11.99 -23.80 11.50
CA CYS A 18 12.65 -22.96 10.53
C CYS A 18 12.33 -21.50 10.87
N THR A 19 12.93 -20.98 11.94
CA THR A 19 13.06 -19.54 12.08
C THR A 19 14.05 -19.10 10.99
N PRO A 20 13.68 -18.20 10.08
CA PRO A 20 14.61 -17.67 9.11
C PRO A 20 15.84 -17.12 9.84
N PRO A 21 17.06 -17.30 9.30
CA PRO A 21 18.25 -16.77 9.94
C PRO A 21 18.07 -15.28 10.17
N LYS A 22 18.26 -14.85 11.44
CA LYS A 22 18.11 -13.46 11.82
C LYS A 22 19.13 -12.62 11.05
N ASN A 23 18.64 -11.65 10.28
CA ASN A 23 19.51 -10.76 9.52
C ASN A 23 20.38 -9.96 10.52
N ARG A 24 21.69 -9.87 10.24
CA ARG A 24 22.65 -9.17 11.13
C ARG A 24 22.36 -7.69 11.31
N PHE A 25 21.62 -7.11 10.39
CA PHE A 25 21.31 -5.67 10.37
C PHE A 25 19.98 -5.32 11.03
N ASP A 26 19.11 -6.31 11.36
CA ASP A 26 17.78 -6.08 11.94
C ASP A 26 17.82 -5.46 13.35
N GLU A 27 18.94 -5.57 14.05
CA GLU A 27 19.14 -4.98 15.39
C GLU A 27 19.67 -3.52 15.33
N ILE A 28 20.03 -3.05 14.12
CA ILE A 28 20.58 -1.69 13.93
C ILE A 28 19.42 -0.72 13.78
N PRO A 29 19.37 0.38 14.57
CA PRO A 29 18.36 1.41 14.38
C PRO A 29 18.36 1.95 12.95
N ALA A 30 17.16 2.12 12.36
CA ALA A 30 17.00 2.53 10.96
C ALA A 30 17.78 3.82 10.63
N GLU A 31 17.68 4.85 11.49
CA GLU A 31 18.37 6.13 11.31
C GLU A 31 19.90 5.96 11.26
N PHE A 32 20.44 5.11 12.15
CA PHE A 32 21.87 4.85 12.17
C PHE A 32 22.32 4.11 10.91
N LEU A 33 21.59 3.08 10.49
CA LEU A 33 21.88 2.33 9.27
C LEU A 33 21.85 3.26 8.05
N LEU A 34 20.85 4.13 7.95
CA LEU A 34 20.74 5.09 6.83
C LEU A 34 21.85 6.14 6.85
N SER A 35 22.30 6.59 8.02
CA SER A 35 23.43 7.54 8.12
C SER A 35 24.73 6.99 7.56
N LYS A 36 24.89 5.67 7.47
CA LYS A 36 26.06 4.97 6.94
C LYS A 36 25.82 4.26 5.60
N SER A 37 24.57 4.34 5.08
CA SER A 37 24.15 3.54 3.92
C SER A 37 25.08 3.70 2.70
N ASP A 38 25.47 4.92 2.35
CA ASP A 38 26.33 5.16 1.18
C ASP A 38 27.72 4.55 1.32
N SER A 39 28.30 4.63 2.50
CA SER A 39 29.62 4.03 2.78
C SER A 39 29.54 2.52 2.79
N LEU A 40 28.48 1.95 3.37
CA LEU A 40 28.23 0.52 3.45
C LEU A 40 27.96 -0.07 2.06
N LEU A 41 27.14 0.57 1.24
CA LEU A 41 26.85 0.13 -0.14
C LEU A 41 28.09 0.21 -1.03
N LYS A 42 28.98 1.20 -0.83
CA LYS A 42 30.29 1.24 -1.54
C LYS A 42 31.21 0.11 -1.12
N ALA A 43 31.25 -0.22 0.16
CA ALA A 43 32.10 -1.29 0.69
C ALA A 43 31.57 -2.68 0.34
N PHE A 44 30.24 -2.86 0.28
CA PHE A 44 29.58 -4.15 0.09
C PHE A 44 28.47 -4.06 -0.97
N PRO A 45 28.77 -3.75 -2.23
CA PRO A 45 27.76 -3.41 -3.26
C PRO A 45 26.86 -4.59 -3.66
N GLN A 46 27.24 -5.81 -3.35
CA GLN A 46 26.48 -7.02 -3.71
C GLN A 46 25.92 -7.77 -2.48
N ASN A 47 25.99 -7.16 -1.30
CA ASN A 47 25.46 -7.78 -0.09
C ASN A 47 23.93 -7.58 -0.04
N SER A 48 23.20 -8.62 -0.43
CA SER A 48 21.72 -8.59 -0.49
C SER A 48 21.07 -8.37 0.87
N GLU A 49 21.63 -8.90 1.96
CA GLU A 49 21.10 -8.69 3.32
C GLU A 49 21.18 -7.21 3.70
N LEU A 50 22.33 -6.58 3.46
CA LEU A 50 22.54 -5.16 3.70
C LEU A 50 21.59 -4.30 2.86
N ILE A 51 21.47 -4.59 1.55
CA ILE A 51 20.58 -3.87 0.65
C ILE A 51 19.13 -3.96 1.13
N ASN A 52 18.65 -5.15 1.47
CA ASN A 52 17.28 -5.35 1.96
C ASN A 52 17.05 -4.59 3.28
N SER A 53 18.00 -4.63 4.22
CA SER A 53 17.87 -3.90 5.48
C SER A 53 17.83 -2.38 5.27
N ILE A 54 18.60 -1.85 4.31
CA ILE A 54 18.54 -0.43 3.95
C ILE A 54 17.18 -0.08 3.32
N ILE A 55 16.65 -0.95 2.45
CA ILE A 55 15.33 -0.78 1.84
C ILE A 55 14.26 -0.73 2.94
N GLU A 56 14.24 -1.70 3.84
CA GLU A 56 13.26 -1.75 4.93
C GLU A 56 13.37 -0.57 5.89
N ALA A 57 14.59 -0.15 6.22
CA ALA A 57 14.81 1.05 7.03
C ALA A 57 14.24 2.30 6.35
N ARG A 58 14.46 2.47 5.03
CA ARG A 58 13.91 3.58 4.26
C ARG A 58 12.39 3.55 4.18
N LEU A 59 11.80 2.37 3.91
CA LEU A 59 10.34 2.19 3.88
C LEU A 59 9.71 2.51 5.24
N THR A 60 10.32 2.08 6.33
CA THR A 60 9.85 2.34 7.70
C THR A 60 9.85 3.83 8.02
N ILE A 61 10.96 4.53 7.72
CA ILE A 61 11.05 5.98 7.97
C ILE A 61 10.08 6.75 7.07
N ALA A 62 10.02 6.39 5.78
CA ALA A 62 9.07 7.00 4.85
C ALA A 62 7.62 6.87 5.31
N HIS A 63 7.24 5.68 5.80
CA HIS A 63 5.89 5.43 6.31
C HIS A 63 5.56 6.27 7.55
N ASN A 64 6.52 6.39 8.48
CA ASN A 64 6.32 7.11 9.73
C ASN A 64 6.27 8.64 9.54
N ASN A 65 7.12 9.17 8.64
CA ASN A 65 7.32 10.61 8.48
C ASN A 65 6.58 11.18 7.26
N GLY A 66 6.09 10.33 6.35
CA GLY A 66 5.49 10.75 5.08
C GLY A 66 6.51 11.32 4.08
N ASP A 67 7.81 11.06 4.26
CA ASP A 67 8.88 11.60 3.41
C ASP A 67 9.07 10.76 2.14
N LEU A 68 8.65 11.31 1.01
CA LEU A 68 8.76 10.68 -0.29
C LEU A 68 10.19 10.42 -0.76
N LEU A 69 11.16 11.18 -0.26
CA LEU A 69 12.57 11.02 -0.65
C LEU A 69 13.04 9.58 -0.41
N HIS A 70 12.66 8.99 0.72
CA HIS A 70 13.03 7.63 1.05
C HIS A 70 12.46 6.61 0.05
N TYR A 71 11.23 6.80 -0.47
CA TYR A 71 10.68 5.91 -1.51
C TYR A 71 11.46 6.03 -2.83
N PHE A 72 11.88 7.23 -3.23
CA PHE A 72 12.74 7.39 -4.41
C PHE A 72 14.11 6.72 -4.22
N GLU A 73 14.69 6.82 -3.03
CA GLU A 73 15.94 6.12 -2.73
C GLU A 73 15.79 4.58 -2.73
N VAL A 74 14.63 4.07 -2.30
CA VAL A 74 14.31 2.63 -2.44
C VAL A 74 14.30 2.22 -3.92
N LEU A 75 13.70 3.02 -4.81
CA LEU A 75 13.66 2.69 -6.24
C LEU A 75 15.04 2.72 -6.93
N LYS A 76 16.04 3.39 -6.36
CA LYS A 76 17.43 3.31 -6.86
C LYS A 76 18.06 1.95 -6.55
N LEU A 77 17.69 1.33 -5.44
CA LEU A 77 18.18 0.01 -5.02
C LEU A 77 17.35 -1.13 -5.61
N GLU A 78 16.04 -0.95 -5.63
CA GLU A 78 15.06 -1.91 -6.14
C GLU A 78 14.03 -1.20 -7.04
N PRO A 79 14.31 -1.07 -8.37
CA PRO A 79 13.45 -0.32 -9.30
C PRO A 79 12.01 -0.82 -9.40
N ASN A 80 11.75 -2.06 -9.01
CA ASN A 80 10.43 -2.68 -9.05
C ASN A 80 9.74 -2.82 -7.69
N ASN A 81 10.23 -2.13 -6.66
CA ASN A 81 9.62 -2.15 -5.34
C ASN A 81 8.18 -1.60 -5.41
N GLN A 82 7.21 -2.48 -5.17
CA GLN A 82 5.78 -2.16 -5.30
C GLN A 82 5.31 -1.16 -4.23
N ILE A 83 5.85 -1.28 -3.01
CA ILE A 83 5.48 -0.39 -1.89
C ILE A 83 5.92 1.04 -2.19
N ALA A 84 7.17 1.23 -2.62
CA ALA A 84 7.68 2.55 -2.97
C ALA A 84 6.89 3.18 -4.13
N LYS A 85 6.64 2.41 -5.20
CA LYS A 85 5.81 2.87 -6.33
C LYS A 85 4.39 3.25 -5.90
N TYR A 86 3.77 2.43 -5.04
CA TYR A 86 2.43 2.71 -4.51
C TYR A 86 2.36 4.09 -3.86
N TYR A 87 3.25 4.38 -2.92
CA TYR A 87 3.21 5.65 -2.20
C TYR A 87 3.55 6.85 -3.09
N ILE A 88 4.47 6.69 -4.04
CA ILE A 88 4.79 7.74 -5.03
C ILE A 88 3.56 8.04 -5.89
N PHE A 89 2.89 7.02 -6.46
CA PHE A 89 1.70 7.23 -7.29
C PHE A 89 0.51 7.77 -6.48
N MET A 90 0.38 7.38 -5.21
CA MET A 90 -0.64 7.96 -4.31
C MET A 90 -0.40 9.45 -4.07
N ASP A 91 0.84 9.86 -3.86
CA ASP A 91 1.18 11.28 -3.68
C ASP A 91 0.98 12.08 -4.97
N GLU A 92 1.44 11.58 -6.12
CA GLU A 92 1.19 12.20 -7.42
C GLU A 92 -0.31 12.39 -7.67
N GLY A 93 -1.10 11.34 -7.43
CA GLY A 93 -2.54 11.40 -7.58
C GLY A 93 -3.18 12.46 -6.67
N LYS A 94 -2.75 12.56 -5.41
CA LYS A 94 -3.25 13.59 -4.48
C LYS A 94 -2.89 15.00 -4.95
N LYS A 95 -1.66 15.23 -5.42
CA LYS A 95 -1.23 16.51 -5.98
C LYS A 95 -2.03 16.90 -7.22
N HIS A 96 -2.31 15.95 -8.11
CA HIS A 96 -3.16 16.19 -9.28
C HIS A 96 -4.62 16.45 -8.88
N HIS A 97 -5.14 15.70 -7.91
CA HIS A 97 -6.50 15.88 -7.41
C HIS A 97 -6.73 17.26 -6.77
N GLU A 98 -5.72 17.88 -6.18
CA GLU A 98 -5.79 19.24 -5.62
C GLU A 98 -6.02 20.31 -6.70
N LYS A 99 -5.59 20.05 -7.94
CA LYS A 99 -5.84 20.96 -9.06
C LYS A 99 -7.34 21.07 -9.33
N GLU A 100 -7.82 22.28 -9.61
CA GLU A 100 -9.26 22.53 -9.76
C GLU A 100 -9.79 22.21 -11.16
N PHE A 101 -8.93 22.04 -12.16
CA PHE A 101 -9.32 21.82 -13.55
C PHE A 101 -9.51 20.33 -13.93
N LYS A 102 -10.34 20.07 -14.93
CA LYS A 102 -10.71 18.69 -15.35
C LYS A 102 -9.50 17.82 -15.70
N ASN A 103 -8.48 18.36 -16.38
CA ASN A 103 -7.29 17.60 -16.75
C ASN A 103 -6.53 17.10 -15.50
N GLY A 104 -6.46 17.92 -14.44
CA GLY A 104 -5.86 17.48 -13.17
C GLY A 104 -6.57 16.28 -12.57
N GLN A 105 -7.90 16.18 -12.73
CA GLN A 105 -8.64 15.03 -12.23
C GLN A 105 -8.38 13.76 -13.06
N TRP A 106 -8.18 13.87 -14.39
CA TRP A 106 -7.77 12.75 -15.22
C TRP A 106 -6.37 12.24 -14.85
N GLU A 107 -5.42 13.16 -14.66
CA GLU A 107 -4.07 12.82 -14.19
C GLU A 107 -4.11 12.15 -12.81
N ALA A 108 -4.96 12.62 -11.90
CA ALA A 108 -5.18 12.00 -10.59
C ALA A 108 -5.70 10.57 -10.72
N ILE A 109 -6.75 10.34 -11.54
CA ILE A 109 -7.31 9.01 -11.79
C ILE A 109 -6.23 8.06 -12.33
N GLN A 110 -5.42 8.51 -13.29
CA GLN A 110 -4.33 7.70 -13.84
C GLN A 110 -3.28 7.33 -12.77
N SER A 111 -2.87 8.28 -11.93
CA SER A 111 -1.88 8.02 -10.87
C SER A 111 -2.44 7.08 -9.81
N PHE A 112 -3.69 7.25 -9.38
CA PHE A 112 -4.34 6.32 -8.44
C PHE A 112 -4.57 4.93 -9.05
N SER A 113 -4.85 4.84 -10.34
CA SER A 113 -4.94 3.55 -11.05
C SER A 113 -3.60 2.84 -11.10
N LYS A 114 -2.49 3.57 -11.30
CA LYS A 114 -1.14 3.00 -11.17
C LYS A 114 -0.88 2.52 -9.74
N ALA A 115 -1.28 3.28 -8.72
CA ALA A 115 -1.14 2.87 -7.33
C ALA A 115 -1.92 1.58 -7.05
N SER A 116 -3.18 1.48 -7.50
CA SER A 116 -3.99 0.26 -7.30
C SER A 116 -3.40 -0.97 -7.98
N ALA A 117 -2.68 -0.80 -9.10
CA ALA A 117 -1.96 -1.89 -9.77
C ALA A 117 -0.68 -2.33 -9.03
N MET A 118 -0.12 -1.49 -8.15
CA MET A 118 1.04 -1.88 -7.32
C MET A 118 0.62 -2.73 -6.13
N ILE A 119 -0.49 -2.39 -5.46
CA ILE A 119 -1.04 -3.12 -4.31
C ILE A 119 -2.56 -3.22 -4.49
N ASP A 120 -3.02 -4.30 -5.11
CA ASP A 120 -4.40 -4.52 -5.52
C ASP A 120 -5.38 -4.84 -4.37
N THR A 121 -4.83 -5.13 -3.18
CA THR A 121 -5.62 -5.41 -1.98
C THR A 121 -6.08 -4.17 -1.22
N LEU A 122 -5.56 -2.99 -1.56
CA LEU A 122 -5.86 -1.73 -0.87
C LEU A 122 -6.96 -0.93 -1.58
N GLY A 123 -7.99 -0.56 -0.82
CA GLY A 123 -9.13 0.22 -1.34
C GLY A 123 -8.89 1.74 -1.41
N GLU A 124 -7.84 2.28 -0.80
CA GLU A 124 -7.60 3.72 -0.77
C GLU A 124 -7.45 4.35 -2.17
N PRO A 125 -6.72 3.76 -3.14
CA PRO A 125 -6.64 4.32 -4.48
C PRO A 125 -8.02 4.48 -5.13
N HIS A 126 -8.89 3.48 -5.02
CA HIS A 126 -10.24 3.51 -5.58
C HIS A 126 -11.13 4.58 -4.92
N TYR A 127 -10.97 4.82 -3.62
CA TYR A 127 -11.62 5.95 -2.96
C TYR A 127 -11.25 7.30 -3.60
N TRP A 128 -9.95 7.48 -3.88
CA TRP A 128 -9.48 8.71 -4.51
C TRP A 128 -9.88 8.81 -5.98
N ILE A 129 -9.97 7.69 -6.71
CA ILE A 129 -10.52 7.64 -8.07
C ILE A 129 -11.98 8.13 -8.05
N GLY A 130 -12.82 7.61 -7.16
CA GLY A 130 -14.21 8.06 -7.02
C GLY A 130 -14.32 9.55 -6.74
N LYS A 131 -13.50 10.08 -5.83
CA LYS A 131 -13.43 11.52 -5.56
C LYS A 131 -13.04 12.34 -6.79
N SER A 132 -12.11 11.83 -7.59
CA SER A 132 -11.63 12.53 -8.77
C SER A 132 -12.69 12.52 -9.88
N TYR A 133 -13.47 11.45 -10.03
CA TYR A 133 -14.63 11.45 -10.93
C TYR A 133 -15.68 12.48 -10.49
N GLU A 134 -16.07 12.52 -9.21
CA GLU A 134 -17.01 13.53 -8.71
C GLU A 134 -16.52 14.97 -8.93
N LYS A 135 -15.20 15.21 -8.79
CA LYS A 135 -14.63 16.56 -8.95
C LYS A 135 -14.49 16.93 -10.43
N LYS A 136 -14.23 15.95 -11.29
CA LYS A 136 -14.14 16.13 -12.74
C LYS A 136 -15.49 16.53 -13.35
N ASP A 137 -16.53 15.82 -12.94
CA ASP A 137 -17.90 16.04 -13.42
C ASP A 137 -18.90 15.63 -12.34
N ALA A 138 -19.70 16.57 -11.88
CA ALA A 138 -20.69 16.34 -10.83
C ALA A 138 -21.82 15.37 -11.26
N MET A 139 -21.95 15.10 -12.57
CA MET A 139 -22.95 14.19 -13.15
C MET A 139 -22.38 12.82 -13.55
N ASP A 140 -21.10 12.59 -13.33
CA ASP A 140 -20.42 11.30 -13.60
C ASP A 140 -20.66 10.32 -12.42
N PHE A 141 -21.96 10.06 -12.13
CA PHE A 141 -22.39 9.28 -10.97
C PHE A 141 -21.88 7.84 -11.03
N GLU A 142 -21.99 7.20 -12.19
CA GLU A 142 -21.71 5.77 -12.37
C GLU A 142 -20.25 5.45 -12.07
N LEU A 143 -19.32 6.15 -12.70
CA LEU A 143 -17.89 5.90 -12.52
C LEU A 143 -17.42 6.20 -11.09
N ALA A 144 -17.98 7.24 -10.48
CA ALA A 144 -17.66 7.56 -9.10
C ALA A 144 -18.19 6.50 -8.12
N LEU A 145 -19.44 6.02 -8.33
CA LEU A 145 -20.04 4.96 -7.51
C LEU A 145 -19.30 3.65 -7.67
N GLU A 146 -18.97 3.23 -8.90
CA GLU A 146 -18.19 2.03 -9.18
C GLU A 146 -16.83 2.05 -8.45
N ALA A 147 -16.14 3.19 -8.48
CA ALA A 147 -14.88 3.35 -7.77
C ALA A 147 -15.05 3.26 -6.25
N TYR A 148 -16.12 3.84 -5.67
CA TYR A 148 -16.40 3.69 -4.23
C TYR A 148 -16.77 2.27 -3.86
N ASP A 149 -17.56 1.57 -4.68
CA ASP A 149 -17.92 0.17 -4.46
C ASP A 149 -16.67 -0.70 -4.48
N LYS A 150 -15.80 -0.52 -5.49
CA LYS A 150 -14.51 -1.21 -5.55
C LYS A 150 -13.63 -0.95 -4.33
N SER A 151 -13.61 0.30 -3.86
CA SER A 151 -12.89 0.67 -2.64
C SER A 151 -13.40 -0.10 -1.41
N LEU A 152 -14.72 -0.30 -1.29
CA LEU A 152 -15.35 -1.00 -0.16
C LEU A 152 -15.18 -2.51 -0.19
N GLU A 153 -14.94 -3.11 -1.35
CA GLU A 153 -14.62 -4.53 -1.51
C GLU A 153 -13.22 -4.87 -0.97
N LEU A 154 -12.30 -3.90 -0.99
CA LEU A 154 -10.90 -4.08 -0.64
C LEU A 154 -10.63 -3.66 0.81
N TYR A 155 -9.38 -3.87 1.25
CA TYR A 155 -8.99 -3.44 2.60
C TYR A 155 -8.97 -1.92 2.73
N LEU A 156 -9.66 -1.43 3.75
CA LEU A 156 -9.68 -0.03 4.18
C LEU A 156 -9.59 0.07 5.69
N PRO A 157 -8.76 0.99 6.24
CA PRO A 157 -8.83 1.34 7.64
C PRO A 157 -10.25 1.82 8.02
N LYS A 158 -10.74 1.46 9.21
CA LYS A 158 -12.11 1.75 9.67
C LYS A 158 -12.55 3.21 9.44
N LYS A 159 -11.66 4.15 9.76
CA LYS A 159 -11.95 5.60 9.57
C LYS A 159 -12.17 5.96 8.09
N LEU A 160 -11.38 5.37 7.20
CA LEU A 160 -11.51 5.64 5.76
C LEU A 160 -12.73 4.93 5.19
N ARG A 161 -13.00 3.68 5.59
CA ARG A 161 -14.21 2.93 5.20
C ARG A 161 -15.48 3.71 5.50
N ASN A 162 -15.59 4.31 6.69
CA ASN A 162 -16.74 5.13 7.05
C ASN A 162 -16.86 6.39 6.16
N LYS A 163 -15.75 7.02 5.80
CA LYS A 163 -15.76 8.15 4.85
C LYS A 163 -16.26 7.74 3.46
N VAL A 164 -15.83 6.58 2.97
CA VAL A 164 -16.28 6.05 1.67
C VAL A 164 -17.79 5.80 1.71
N LEU A 165 -18.30 5.13 2.75
CA LEU A 165 -19.73 4.84 2.90
C LEU A 165 -20.57 6.11 2.88
N VAL A 166 -20.22 7.09 3.71
CA VAL A 166 -20.94 8.37 3.77
C VAL A 166 -20.93 9.08 2.42
N ARG A 167 -19.79 9.10 1.73
CA ARG A 167 -19.67 9.79 0.44
C ARG A 167 -20.45 9.09 -0.66
N ARG A 168 -20.39 7.76 -0.71
CA ARG A 168 -21.16 6.92 -1.63
C ARG A 168 -22.67 7.14 -1.47
N GLU A 169 -23.14 7.13 -0.22
CA GLU A 169 -24.56 7.36 0.08
C GLU A 169 -25.02 8.76 -0.36
N ALA A 170 -24.22 9.78 -0.07
CA ALA A 170 -24.51 11.14 -0.52
C ALA A 170 -24.56 11.26 -2.05
N LEU A 171 -23.67 10.54 -2.76
CA LEU A 171 -23.64 10.51 -4.22
C LEU A 171 -24.88 9.79 -4.80
N LEU A 172 -25.29 8.66 -4.21
CA LEU A 172 -26.52 7.94 -4.59
C LEU A 172 -27.75 8.83 -4.43
N LYS A 173 -27.85 9.57 -3.32
CA LYS A 173 -28.97 10.51 -3.10
C LYS A 173 -29.00 11.61 -4.17
N ARG A 174 -27.83 12.17 -4.53
CA ARG A 174 -27.74 13.17 -5.61
C ARG A 174 -28.16 12.59 -6.95
N LYS A 175 -27.70 11.38 -7.28
CA LYS A 175 -28.09 10.67 -8.50
C LYS A 175 -29.61 10.49 -8.58
N TYR A 176 -30.22 10.00 -7.51
CA TYR A 176 -31.67 9.80 -7.42
C TYR A 176 -32.45 11.10 -7.67
N ILE A 177 -32.06 12.22 -7.01
CA ILE A 177 -32.68 13.53 -7.19
C ILE A 177 -32.55 14.00 -8.65
N TYR A 178 -31.38 13.79 -9.26
CA TYR A 178 -31.13 14.15 -10.65
C TYR A 178 -32.03 13.36 -11.61
N GLU A 179 -32.10 12.06 -11.46
CA GLU A 179 -32.93 11.19 -12.29
C GLU A 179 -34.43 11.46 -12.14
N ASP A 180 -34.89 11.81 -10.93
CA ASP A 180 -36.29 12.16 -10.69
C ASP A 180 -36.69 13.51 -11.30
N PHE A 181 -35.75 14.46 -11.34
CA PHE A 181 -35.99 15.77 -11.94
C PHE A 181 -36.20 15.68 -13.48
N TRP A 182 -35.63 14.67 -14.14
CA TRP A 182 -35.70 14.50 -15.60
C TRP A 182 -36.81 13.54 -16.05
N LYS A 183 -37.60 12.99 -15.16
CA LYS A 183 -38.77 12.15 -15.44
C LYS A 183 -40.03 12.98 -15.62
#